data_6c9ec8bb9aa01111603a0fdd24a5eb60
#
_entry.id   6c9ec8bb9aa01111603a0fdd24a5eb60
#
_cell.length_a   1.000
_cell.length_b   1.000
_cell.length_c   1.000
_cell.angle_alpha   90.00
_cell.angle_beta   90.00
_cell.angle_gamma   90.00
#
_symmetry.space_group_name_H-M   'P 1'
#
loop_
_entity.id
_entity.type
_entity.pdbx_description
1 polymer ?
#
loop_
_entity_poly.entity_id
_entity_poly.type
_entity_poly.pdbx_seq_one_letter_code
_entity_poly.pdbx_strand_id
1 'polypeptide(L)'
;MSEYRDADGNVLVLRQELSPGTVRKLAETPKSDAASVEDAWQRREEMLFERLAVSWEIAGLPIADQKTLLARYRMATAEERRWVRETVAGHCERYLPELT
;
A
#
# COMPACT_ATOMS: atom_id res chain seq x y z
N MET A 1 0.84 -6.17 13.79
CA MET A 1 0.19 -5.54 12.62
C MET A 1 -0.55 -4.30 13.05
N SER A 2 -0.64 -3.32 12.17
CA SER A 2 -1.28 -2.04 12.49
C SER A 2 -2.59 -1.90 11.75
N GLU A 3 -3.62 -1.43 12.46
CA GLU A 3 -4.94 -1.16 11.89
C GLU A 3 -5.13 0.34 11.71
N TYR A 4 -5.70 0.71 10.57
CA TYR A 4 -6.02 2.10 10.24
C TYR A 4 -7.46 2.19 9.77
N ARG A 5 -8.20 3.17 10.29
CA ARG A 5 -9.61 3.39 9.94
C ARG A 5 -9.74 4.70 9.16
N ASP A 6 -10.53 4.67 8.11
CA ASP A 6 -10.88 5.89 7.38
C ASP A 6 -12.16 6.54 7.95
N ALA A 7 -12.61 7.63 7.32
CA ALA A 7 -13.79 8.36 7.75
C ALA A 7 -15.09 7.55 7.62
N ASP A 8 -15.11 6.56 6.73
CA ASP A 8 -16.28 5.70 6.50
C ASP A 8 -16.27 4.44 7.37
N GLY A 9 -15.26 4.28 8.23
CA GLY A 9 -15.12 3.14 9.10
C GLY A 9 -14.49 1.90 8.45
N ASN A 10 -13.96 2.04 7.23
CA ASN A 10 -13.21 0.97 6.58
C ASN A 10 -11.89 0.75 7.30
N VAL A 11 -11.41 -0.49 7.36
CA VAL A 11 -10.23 -0.86 8.15
C VAL A 11 -9.17 -1.46 7.24
N LEU A 12 -8.00 -0.83 7.20
CA LEU A 12 -6.83 -1.34 6.50
C LEU A 12 -5.82 -1.87 7.54
N VAL A 13 -5.39 -3.11 7.37
CA VAL A 13 -4.39 -3.72 8.24
C VAL A 13 -3.09 -3.88 7.46
N LEU A 14 -2.01 -3.34 8.01
CA LEU A 14 -0.69 -3.36 7.39
C LEU A 14 0.33 -4.13 8.24
N ARG A 15 1.24 -4.83 7.58
CA ARG A 15 2.39 -5.49 8.22
C ARG A 15 3.38 -4.44 8.71
N GLN A 16 3.90 -4.63 9.92
CA GLN A 16 4.95 -3.77 10.47
C GLN A 16 6.35 -4.19 10.01
N GLU A 17 6.51 -5.44 9.61
CA GLU A 17 7.79 -6.01 9.22
C GLU A 17 7.71 -6.68 7.85
N LEU A 18 8.77 -6.53 7.08
CA LEU A 18 8.99 -7.23 5.82
C LEU A 18 10.37 -7.86 5.85
N SER A 19 10.60 -8.91 5.04
CA SER A 19 11.91 -9.51 4.92
C SER A 19 12.92 -8.49 4.40
N PRO A 20 14.22 -8.58 4.79
CA PRO A 20 15.25 -7.66 4.31
C PRO A 20 15.34 -7.60 2.78
N GLY A 21 15.16 -8.73 2.10
CA GLY A 21 15.15 -8.78 0.64
C GLY A 21 13.99 -8.02 0.02
N THR A 22 12.80 -8.11 0.63
CA THR A 22 11.63 -7.37 0.18
C THR A 22 11.80 -5.87 0.39
N VAL A 23 12.31 -5.47 1.56
CA VAL A 23 12.59 -4.06 1.86
C VAL A 23 13.57 -3.48 0.85
N ARG A 24 14.65 -4.20 0.57
CA ARG A 24 15.67 -3.78 -0.39
C ARG A 24 15.06 -3.58 -1.79
N LYS A 25 14.25 -4.53 -2.23
CA LYS A 25 13.59 -4.48 -3.53
C LYS A 25 12.64 -3.28 -3.64
N LEU A 26 11.87 -3.02 -2.60
CA LEU A 26 10.93 -1.89 -2.56
C LEU A 26 11.64 -0.53 -2.44
N ALA A 27 12.79 -0.51 -1.78
CA ALA A 27 13.58 0.71 -1.62
C ALA A 27 14.31 1.12 -2.91
N GLU A 28 14.48 0.19 -3.85
CA GLU A 28 15.07 0.51 -5.15
C GLU A 28 14.14 1.47 -5.90
N THR A 29 14.70 2.61 -6.29
CA THR A 29 13.97 3.56 -7.13
C THR A 29 13.68 2.88 -8.48
N PRO A 30 12.43 2.88 -8.95
CA PRO A 30 12.13 2.33 -10.26
C PRO A 30 12.98 3.03 -11.31
N LYS A 31 13.92 2.32 -11.91
CA LYS A 31 14.66 2.81 -13.06
C LYS A 31 13.69 2.82 -14.21
N SER A 32 13.45 3.97 -14.74
CA SER A 32 12.35 4.20 -15.63
C SER A 32 12.64 3.80 -17.05
N ASP A 33 12.09 2.68 -17.44
CA ASP A 33 11.49 2.55 -18.75
C ASP A 33 10.02 3.00 -18.71
N ALA A 34 9.61 3.62 -17.61
CA ALA A 34 8.27 4.12 -17.44
C ALA A 34 8.05 5.34 -18.35
N ALA A 35 6.92 5.37 -19.03
CA ALA A 35 6.55 6.45 -19.93
C ALA A 35 6.40 7.80 -19.20
N SER A 36 6.26 7.79 -17.88
CA SER A 36 6.17 9.00 -17.06
C SER A 36 6.60 8.74 -15.62
N VAL A 37 6.96 9.82 -14.92
CA VAL A 37 7.28 9.78 -13.48
C VAL A 37 6.05 9.33 -12.67
N GLU A 38 4.86 9.75 -13.10
CA GLU A 38 3.60 9.37 -12.45
C GLU A 38 3.35 7.87 -12.49
N ASP A 39 3.61 7.22 -13.62
CA ASP A 39 3.48 5.78 -13.77
C ASP A 39 4.44 5.02 -12.85
N ALA A 40 5.66 5.51 -12.71
CA ALA A 40 6.65 4.93 -11.81
C ALA A 40 6.20 5.02 -10.35
N TRP A 41 5.68 6.17 -9.94
CA TRP A 41 5.15 6.37 -8.58
C TRP A 41 3.93 5.50 -8.32
N GLN A 42 3.02 5.39 -9.28
CA GLN A 42 1.84 4.54 -9.15
C GLN A 42 2.23 3.07 -8.96
N ARG A 43 3.18 2.57 -9.74
CA ARG A 43 3.68 1.20 -9.60
C ARG A 43 4.31 0.97 -8.24
N ARG A 44 5.07 1.94 -7.74
CA ARG A 44 5.66 1.87 -6.41
C ARG A 44 4.59 1.79 -5.32
N GLU A 45 3.57 2.60 -5.39
CA GLU A 45 2.45 2.57 -4.45
C GLU A 45 1.73 1.24 -4.46
N GLU A 46 1.47 0.68 -5.65
CA GLU A 46 0.84 -0.62 -5.80
C GLU A 46 1.71 -1.73 -5.20
N MET A 47 3.02 -1.69 -5.41
CA MET A 47 3.95 -2.66 -4.84
C MET A 47 3.99 -2.58 -3.31
N LEU A 48 4.03 -1.37 -2.75
CA LEU A 48 4.00 -1.17 -1.31
C LEU A 48 2.70 -1.71 -0.72
N PHE A 49 1.57 -1.38 -1.32
CA PHE A 49 0.27 -1.87 -0.89
C PHE A 49 0.21 -3.41 -0.95
N GLU A 50 0.62 -4.00 -2.05
CA GLU A 50 0.62 -5.45 -2.25
C GLU A 50 1.42 -6.18 -1.17
N ARG A 51 2.58 -5.65 -0.80
CA ARG A 51 3.47 -6.30 0.17
C ARG A 51 3.08 -6.05 1.61
N LEU A 52 2.50 -4.90 1.90
CA LEU A 52 2.17 -4.50 3.27
C LEU A 52 0.74 -4.89 3.68
N ALA A 53 -0.22 -4.85 2.76
CA ALA A 53 -1.61 -5.08 3.10
C ALA A 53 -1.87 -6.54 3.51
N VAL A 54 -2.45 -6.69 4.69
CA VAL A 54 -2.92 -7.99 5.21
C VAL A 54 -4.40 -8.16 4.91
N SER A 55 -5.19 -7.12 5.18
CA SER A 55 -6.62 -7.11 4.91
C SER A 55 -7.12 -5.69 4.75
N TRP A 56 -8.21 -5.56 4.01
CA TRP A 56 -8.93 -4.30 3.85
C TRP A 56 -10.42 -4.58 3.97
N GLU A 57 -11.02 -4.12 5.06
CA GLU A 57 -12.44 -4.26 5.28
C GLU A 57 -13.15 -3.02 4.74
N ILE A 58 -14.00 -3.22 3.75
CA ILE A 58 -14.75 -2.16 3.10
C ILE A 58 -16.24 -2.46 3.24
N ALA A 59 -17.00 -1.51 3.79
CA ALA A 59 -18.43 -1.67 4.04
C ALA A 59 -18.75 -2.95 4.84
N GLY A 60 -17.90 -3.30 5.80
CA GLY A 60 -18.06 -4.49 6.63
C GLY A 60 -17.63 -5.81 5.99
N LEU A 61 -17.12 -5.77 4.74
CA LEU A 61 -16.66 -6.97 4.03
C LEU A 61 -15.14 -7.01 3.98
N PRO A 62 -14.49 -7.97 4.66
CA PRO A 62 -13.04 -8.07 4.65
C PRO A 62 -12.53 -8.68 3.35
N ILE A 63 -11.44 -8.10 2.83
CA ILE A 63 -10.68 -8.62 1.71
C ILE A 63 -9.30 -8.97 2.24
N ALA A 64 -8.88 -10.21 2.14
CA ALA A 64 -7.61 -10.68 2.69
C ALA A 64 -6.72 -11.40 1.66
N ASP A 65 -7.24 -11.72 0.49
CA ASP A 65 -6.47 -12.30 -0.60
C ASP A 65 -5.65 -11.24 -1.31
N GLN A 66 -4.35 -11.48 -1.49
CA GLN A 66 -3.42 -10.52 -2.05
C GLN A 66 -3.82 -10.03 -3.46
N LYS A 67 -4.26 -10.92 -4.31
CA LYS A 67 -4.71 -10.56 -5.66
C LYS A 67 -5.96 -9.69 -5.63
N THR A 68 -6.90 -10.04 -4.78
CA THR A 68 -8.16 -9.31 -4.62
C THR A 68 -7.91 -7.93 -4.01
N LEU A 69 -7.01 -7.84 -3.04
CA LEU A 69 -6.59 -6.57 -2.44
C LEU A 69 -6.01 -5.62 -3.49
N LEU A 70 -5.09 -6.10 -4.30
CA LEU A 70 -4.47 -5.28 -5.34
C LEU A 70 -5.48 -4.86 -6.41
N ALA A 71 -6.35 -5.78 -6.83
CA ALA A 71 -7.41 -5.49 -7.79
C ALA A 71 -8.36 -4.43 -7.25
N ARG A 72 -8.75 -4.54 -5.98
CA ARG A 72 -9.62 -3.55 -5.34
C ARG A 72 -8.96 -2.18 -5.23
N TYR A 73 -7.67 -2.14 -4.91
CA TYR A 73 -6.92 -0.89 -4.87
C TYR A 73 -6.86 -0.22 -6.24
N ARG A 74 -6.64 -0.98 -7.30
CA ARG A 74 -6.63 -0.46 -8.67
C ARG A 74 -7.97 0.09 -9.12
N MET A 75 -9.05 -0.43 -8.58
CA MET A 75 -10.42 0.02 -8.84
C MET A 75 -10.90 1.10 -7.86
N ALA A 76 -10.07 1.48 -6.91
CA ALA A 76 -10.43 2.45 -5.89
C ALA A 76 -10.65 3.84 -6.50
N THR A 77 -11.50 4.63 -5.84
CA THR A 77 -11.68 6.04 -6.18
C THR A 77 -10.39 6.82 -5.90
N ALA A 78 -10.27 8.00 -6.47
CA ALA A 78 -9.12 8.88 -6.21
C ALA A 78 -8.99 9.21 -4.72
N GLU A 79 -10.11 9.39 -4.03
CA GLU A 79 -10.16 9.67 -2.60
C GLU A 79 -9.69 8.48 -1.78
N GLU A 80 -10.16 7.27 -2.10
CA GLU A 80 -9.73 6.03 -1.45
C GLU A 80 -8.23 5.79 -1.64
N ARG A 81 -7.71 5.97 -2.86
CA ARG A 81 -6.28 5.83 -3.14
C ARG A 81 -5.43 6.83 -2.38
N ARG A 82 -5.90 8.07 -2.28
CA ARG A 82 -5.21 9.11 -1.51
C ARG A 82 -5.09 8.71 -0.05
N TRP A 83 -6.19 8.25 0.54
CA TRP A 83 -6.20 7.81 1.93
C TRP A 83 -5.23 6.64 2.15
N VAL A 84 -5.27 5.63 1.28
CA VAL A 84 -4.36 4.47 1.36
C VAL A 84 -2.91 4.93 1.22
N ARG A 85 -2.61 5.80 0.27
CA ARG A 85 -1.26 6.32 0.02
C ARG A 85 -0.72 7.04 1.24
N GLU A 86 -1.49 7.93 1.82
CA GLU A 86 -1.12 8.69 3.01
C GLU A 86 -0.94 7.76 4.22
N THR A 87 -1.82 6.79 4.37
CA THR A 87 -1.77 5.80 5.45
C THR A 87 -0.51 4.93 5.33
N VAL A 88 -0.22 4.43 4.14
CA VAL A 88 0.98 3.63 3.88
C VAL A 88 2.25 4.45 4.10
N ALA A 89 2.28 5.68 3.63
CA ALA A 89 3.43 6.56 3.82
C ALA A 89 3.71 6.80 5.31
N GLY A 90 2.70 7.15 6.10
CA GLY A 90 2.85 7.32 7.55
C GLY A 90 3.26 6.05 8.28
N HIS A 91 2.72 4.92 7.85
CA HIS A 91 3.10 3.61 8.37
C HIS A 91 4.56 3.28 8.10
N CYS A 92 5.04 3.53 6.88
CA CYS A 92 6.44 3.31 6.51
C CYS A 92 7.39 4.22 7.30
N GLU A 93 7.04 5.49 7.50
CA GLU A 93 7.85 6.39 8.33
C GLU A 93 8.05 5.84 9.73
N ARG A 94 7.04 5.19 10.26
CA ARG A 94 7.05 4.68 11.63
C ARG A 94 7.76 3.34 11.77
N TYR A 95 7.54 2.41 10.86
CA TYR A 95 7.99 1.02 10.98
C TYR A 95 9.03 0.61 9.96
N LEU A 96 9.07 1.24 8.80
CA LEU A 96 9.93 0.88 7.68
C LEU A 96 10.54 2.13 7.04
N PRO A 97 11.35 2.89 7.81
CA PRO A 97 11.88 4.17 7.33
C PRO A 97 12.74 4.04 6.07
N GLU A 98 13.28 2.87 5.77
CA GLU A 98 14.02 2.61 4.54
C GLU A 98 13.15 2.77 3.28
N LEU A 99 11.83 2.72 3.43
CA LEU A 99 10.88 2.83 2.31
C LEU A 99 10.34 4.25 2.11
N THR A 100 10.81 5.20 2.89
CA THR A 100 10.38 6.60 2.77
C THR A 100 11.35 7.44 1.95
#